data_66f8b591d3755e44e4a6b5cad1699975
#
_entry.id   66f8b591d3755e44e4a6b5cad1699975
#
_cell.length_a   1.000
_cell.length_b   1.000
_cell.length_c   1.000
_cell.angle_alpha   90.00
_cell.angle_beta   90.00
_cell.angle_gamma   90.00
#
_symmetry.space_group_name_H-M   'P 1'
#
loop_
_entity.id
_entity.type
_entity.pdbx_description
1 polymer ?
#
loop_
_entity_poly.entity_id
_entity_poly.type
_entity_poly.pdbx_seq_one_letter_code
_entity_poly.pdbx_strand_id
1 'polypeptide(L)'
;MKLSKLMMAFAMCAVTLTGTAQTKVIAHRGYWKCEGSAQNSIASLTKAAEAKVYGSEFDVQLTKDKEIVVNHDDSIQGICIFDTPFAELKDLKLSNGEKLSTLDDYLVAGKKLTGTQLILEIKPHRTEEAENEAVRIIV
;
A
#
# COMPACT_ATOMS: atom_id res chain seq x y z
N MET A 1 20.32 8.65 76.50
CA MET A 1 20.63 8.96 75.07
C MET A 1 19.84 8.00 74.21
N LYS A 2 18.77 8.47 73.59
CA LYS A 2 17.89 7.63 72.72
C LYS A 2 18.23 7.91 71.25
N LEU A 3 18.79 6.88 70.61
CA LEU A 3 19.07 6.90 69.17
C LEU A 3 17.71 6.72 68.41
N SER A 4 17.22 7.75 67.76
CA SER A 4 16.09 7.64 66.88
C SER A 4 16.48 6.98 65.55
N LYS A 5 15.90 5.80 65.30
CA LYS A 5 16.06 5.10 64.02
C LYS A 5 15.24 5.84 62.98
N LEU A 6 15.91 6.57 62.08
CA LEU A 6 15.32 7.13 60.89
C LEU A 6 15.16 6.00 59.84
N MET A 7 13.97 5.44 59.76
CA MET A 7 13.62 4.53 58.67
C MET A 7 13.43 5.34 57.39
N MET A 8 14.37 5.26 56.49
CA MET A 8 14.30 5.78 55.12
C MET A 8 13.51 4.78 54.28
N ALA A 9 12.20 5.06 54.09
CA ALA A 9 11.40 4.26 53.16
C ALA A 9 11.77 4.66 51.71
N PHE A 10 12.49 3.80 51.03
CA PHE A 10 12.76 3.89 49.58
C PHE A 10 11.46 3.45 48.88
N ALA A 11 10.64 4.42 48.47
CA ALA A 11 9.52 4.15 47.54
C ALA A 11 10.12 3.87 46.14
N MET A 12 10.28 2.58 45.81
CA MET A 12 10.65 2.15 44.48
C MET A 12 9.45 2.31 43.59
N CYS A 13 9.36 3.44 42.89
CA CYS A 13 8.36 3.68 41.84
C CYS A 13 8.69 2.77 40.66
N ALA A 14 8.08 1.60 40.61
CA ALA A 14 8.11 0.74 39.42
C ALA A 14 7.29 1.40 38.32
N VAL A 15 7.95 2.15 37.45
CA VAL A 15 7.34 2.63 36.21
C VAL A 15 7.23 1.42 35.27
N THR A 16 6.07 0.78 35.29
CA THR A 16 5.73 -0.21 34.27
C THR A 16 5.48 0.54 32.97
N LEU A 17 6.48 0.56 32.08
CA LEU A 17 6.29 0.94 30.68
C LEU A 17 5.42 -0.14 30.04
N THR A 18 4.10 0.02 30.09
CA THR A 18 3.19 -0.76 29.27
C THR A 18 3.26 -0.20 27.85
N GLY A 19 4.25 -0.66 27.09
CA GLY A 19 4.29 -0.46 25.65
C GLY A 19 3.09 -1.21 25.06
N THR A 20 2.00 -0.50 24.72
CA THR A 20 0.93 -1.08 23.92
C THR A 20 1.45 -1.26 22.51
N ALA A 21 1.78 -2.50 22.15
CA ALA A 21 2.06 -2.84 20.75
C ALA A 21 0.76 -2.63 19.95
N GLN A 22 0.68 -1.52 19.22
CA GLN A 22 -0.47 -1.26 18.37
C GLN A 22 -0.29 -2.04 17.06
N THR A 23 -1.18 -3.01 16.81
CA THR A 23 -1.23 -3.73 15.54
C THR A 23 -1.61 -2.77 14.42
N LYS A 24 -0.78 -2.71 13.36
CA LYS A 24 -1.06 -1.92 12.18
C LYS A 24 -1.79 -2.78 11.16
N VAL A 25 -2.95 -2.33 10.71
CA VAL A 25 -3.75 -3.01 9.69
C VAL A 25 -3.42 -2.43 8.33
N ILE A 26 -3.11 -3.29 7.37
CA ILE A 26 -2.85 -2.94 5.97
C ILE A 26 -3.94 -3.58 5.11
N ALA A 27 -4.58 -2.78 4.26
CA ALA A 27 -5.54 -3.25 3.29
C ALA A 27 -4.80 -3.79 2.05
N HIS A 28 -4.78 -5.12 1.87
CA HIS A 28 -4.15 -5.80 0.74
C HIS A 28 -4.94 -5.53 -0.55
N ARG A 29 -4.30 -4.90 -1.54
CA ARG A 29 -4.90 -4.39 -2.78
C ARG A 29 -6.00 -3.35 -2.54
N GLY A 30 -5.89 -2.59 -1.45
CA GLY A 30 -6.92 -1.68 -0.96
C GLY A 30 -8.08 -2.39 -0.26
N TYR A 31 -9.09 -1.63 0.19
CA TYR A 31 -10.33 -2.20 0.73
C TYR A 31 -11.31 -2.49 -0.42
N TRP A 32 -11.06 -3.59 -1.13
CA TRP A 32 -11.74 -3.92 -2.38
C TRP A 32 -12.95 -4.82 -2.22
N LYS A 33 -13.07 -5.59 -1.11
CA LYS A 33 -14.21 -6.49 -0.86
C LYS A 33 -15.45 -5.73 -0.36
N CYS A 34 -15.83 -4.67 -1.07
CA CYS A 34 -17.01 -3.87 -0.76
C CYS A 34 -17.61 -3.28 -2.05
N GLU A 35 -18.86 -2.84 -1.97
CA GLU A 35 -19.60 -2.32 -3.12
C GLU A 35 -18.88 -1.14 -3.80
N GLY A 36 -18.85 -1.14 -5.14
CA GLY A 36 -18.24 -0.10 -5.95
C GLY A 36 -16.70 -0.12 -5.97
N SER A 37 -16.07 -1.16 -5.41
CA SER A 37 -14.62 -1.28 -5.30
C SER A 37 -14.08 -2.48 -6.09
N ALA A 38 -12.81 -2.42 -6.49
CA ALA A 38 -12.06 -3.51 -7.11
C ALA A 38 -10.65 -3.56 -6.55
N GLN A 39 -9.96 -4.70 -6.72
CA GLN A 39 -8.54 -4.79 -6.37
C GLN A 39 -7.74 -3.72 -7.10
N ASN A 40 -6.81 -3.08 -6.41
CA ASN A 40 -5.91 -2.09 -7.01
C ASN A 40 -6.62 -0.88 -7.67
N SER A 41 -7.89 -0.63 -7.35
CA SER A 41 -8.62 0.53 -7.83
C SER A 41 -8.42 1.77 -6.95
N ILE A 42 -8.65 2.95 -7.49
CA ILE A 42 -8.64 4.19 -6.70
C ILE A 42 -9.77 4.16 -5.67
N ALA A 43 -10.91 3.54 -5.99
CA ALA A 43 -11.99 3.32 -5.03
C ALA A 43 -11.52 2.48 -3.84
N SER A 44 -10.76 1.39 -4.05
CA SER A 44 -10.27 0.54 -2.96
C SER A 44 -9.27 1.27 -2.06
N LEU A 45 -8.44 2.13 -2.62
CA LEU A 45 -7.54 3.01 -1.87
C LEU A 45 -8.35 4.01 -1.04
N THR A 46 -9.34 4.67 -1.63
CA THR A 46 -10.21 5.64 -0.95
C THR A 46 -10.94 5.00 0.22
N LYS A 47 -11.52 3.82 0.02
CA LYS A 47 -12.22 3.08 1.06
C LYS A 47 -11.28 2.59 2.18
N ALA A 48 -10.03 2.25 1.87
CA ALA A 48 -9.01 1.94 2.88
C ALA A 48 -8.73 3.16 3.77
N ALA A 49 -8.63 4.36 3.17
CA ALA A 49 -8.45 5.59 3.90
C ALA A 49 -9.68 5.97 4.76
N GLU A 50 -10.90 5.80 4.22
CA GLU A 50 -12.16 6.00 4.97
C GLU A 50 -12.25 5.06 6.19
N ALA A 51 -11.79 3.80 6.03
CA ALA A 51 -11.71 2.82 7.10
C ALA A 51 -10.58 3.10 8.12
N LYS A 52 -9.75 4.13 7.86
CA LYS A 52 -8.65 4.58 8.73
C LYS A 52 -7.63 3.47 9.04
N VAL A 53 -7.39 2.57 8.11
CA VAL A 53 -6.33 1.57 8.24
C VAL A 53 -4.96 2.22 8.09
N TYR A 54 -3.92 1.59 8.66
CA TYR A 54 -2.57 2.13 8.63
C TYR A 54 -2.04 2.30 7.21
N GLY A 55 -2.29 1.35 6.34
CA GLY A 55 -1.78 1.37 4.97
C GLY A 55 -2.73 0.72 3.98
N SER A 56 -2.63 1.14 2.72
CA SER A 56 -3.22 0.48 1.57
C SER A 56 -2.08 -0.02 0.70
N GLU A 57 -1.98 -1.33 0.58
CA GLU A 57 -1.02 -1.98 -0.29
C GLU A 57 -1.61 -2.05 -1.70
N PHE A 58 -0.75 -1.96 -2.72
CA PHE A 58 -1.10 -2.06 -4.12
C PHE A 58 0.07 -2.58 -4.95
N ASP A 59 -0.27 -3.28 -6.05
CA ASP A 59 0.67 -3.97 -6.91
C ASP A 59 0.94 -3.18 -8.19
N VAL A 60 2.17 -3.24 -8.70
CA VAL A 60 2.51 -2.60 -9.97
C VAL A 60 3.17 -3.57 -10.96
N GLN A 61 2.92 -3.31 -12.24
CA GLN A 61 3.45 -4.03 -13.40
C GLN A 61 4.08 -3.03 -14.38
N LEU A 62 5.09 -3.48 -15.15
CA LEU A 62 5.74 -2.71 -16.20
C LEU A 62 5.14 -3.08 -17.57
N THR A 63 4.73 -2.08 -18.35
CA THR A 63 4.27 -2.27 -19.72
C THR A 63 5.45 -2.38 -20.72
N LYS A 64 5.14 -2.75 -21.96
CA LYS A 64 6.13 -2.86 -23.06
C LYS A 64 6.89 -1.54 -23.31
N ASP A 65 6.21 -0.43 -23.21
CA ASP A 65 6.74 0.93 -23.40
C ASP A 65 7.19 1.59 -22.10
N LYS A 66 7.38 0.77 -21.03
CA LYS A 66 7.95 1.17 -19.74
C LYS A 66 7.06 2.10 -18.89
N GLU A 67 5.76 2.10 -19.13
CA GLU A 67 4.81 2.71 -18.20
C GLU A 67 4.57 1.77 -17.01
N ILE A 68 4.48 2.32 -15.80
CA ILE A 68 4.11 1.57 -14.61
C ILE A 68 2.60 1.65 -14.39
N VAL A 69 1.93 0.51 -14.37
CA VAL A 69 0.49 0.39 -14.16
C VAL A 69 0.16 -0.36 -12.88
N VAL A 70 -1.00 -0.04 -12.29
CA VAL A 70 -1.42 -0.63 -11.01
C VAL A 70 -2.31 -1.84 -11.28
N ASN A 71 -1.72 -3.04 -11.20
CA ASN A 71 -2.41 -4.32 -11.38
C ASN A 71 -1.63 -5.45 -10.71
N HIS A 72 -2.35 -6.42 -10.13
CA HIS A 72 -1.71 -7.57 -9.47
C HIS A 72 -1.20 -8.60 -10.47
N ASP A 73 -2.05 -9.01 -11.41
CA ASP A 73 -1.74 -10.07 -12.36
C ASP A 73 -0.86 -9.54 -13.51
N ASP A 74 -0.11 -10.40 -14.16
CA ASP A 74 0.70 -10.09 -15.33
C ASP A 74 -0.14 -9.76 -16.58
N SER A 75 -1.46 -9.93 -16.47
CA SER A 75 -2.43 -9.70 -17.53
C SER A 75 -3.69 -9.03 -17.01
N ILE A 76 -4.38 -8.30 -17.88
CA ILE A 76 -5.70 -7.73 -17.64
C ILE A 76 -6.62 -8.08 -18.81
N GLN A 77 -7.79 -8.68 -18.51
CA GLN A 77 -8.74 -9.16 -19.52
C GLN A 77 -8.08 -10.11 -20.56
N GLY A 78 -7.09 -10.90 -20.14
CA GLY A 78 -6.36 -11.84 -21.01
C GLY A 78 -5.25 -11.19 -21.85
N ILE A 79 -5.01 -9.89 -21.72
CA ILE A 79 -3.95 -9.16 -22.43
C ILE A 79 -2.73 -9.03 -21.51
N CYS A 80 -1.57 -9.56 -21.97
CA CYS A 80 -0.33 -9.48 -21.21
C CYS A 80 0.19 -8.03 -21.13
N ILE A 81 0.38 -7.53 -19.90
CA ILE A 81 0.78 -6.14 -19.64
C ILE A 81 2.21 -5.90 -20.15
N PHE A 82 3.13 -6.82 -19.87
CA PHE A 82 4.53 -6.67 -20.25
C PHE A 82 4.77 -6.62 -21.78
N ASP A 83 3.93 -7.30 -22.55
CA ASP A 83 4.06 -7.37 -24.02
C ASP A 83 3.28 -6.28 -24.74
N THR A 84 2.50 -5.43 -24.02
CA THR A 84 1.55 -4.50 -24.61
C THR A 84 1.88 -3.05 -24.21
N PRO A 85 1.89 -2.10 -25.17
CA PRO A 85 2.05 -0.69 -24.85
C PRO A 85 0.89 -0.15 -24.05
N PHE A 86 1.12 0.82 -23.16
CA PHE A 86 0.07 1.40 -22.32
C PHE A 86 -1.10 2.00 -23.12
N ALA A 87 -0.84 2.55 -24.27
CA ALA A 87 -1.88 3.10 -25.16
C ALA A 87 -3.01 2.10 -25.49
N GLU A 88 -2.71 0.80 -25.53
CA GLU A 88 -3.68 -0.27 -25.77
C GLU A 88 -4.34 -0.77 -24.47
N LEU A 89 -3.71 -0.53 -23.31
CA LEU A 89 -4.19 -0.99 -22.00
C LEU A 89 -5.06 0.04 -21.27
N LYS A 90 -4.83 1.33 -21.51
CA LYS A 90 -5.39 2.46 -20.72
C LYS A 90 -6.92 2.50 -20.62
N ASP A 91 -7.62 1.91 -21.58
CA ASP A 91 -9.10 1.90 -21.61
C ASP A 91 -9.70 0.60 -21.07
N LEU A 92 -8.86 -0.39 -20.70
CA LEU A 92 -9.30 -1.62 -20.06
C LEU A 92 -9.88 -1.30 -18.67
N LYS A 93 -10.89 -2.08 -18.28
CA LYS A 93 -11.66 -1.84 -17.06
C LYS A 93 -11.34 -2.85 -15.97
N LEU A 94 -11.24 -2.37 -14.76
CA LEU A 94 -11.30 -3.19 -13.54
C LEU A 94 -12.76 -3.67 -13.33
N SER A 95 -12.95 -4.59 -12.40
CA SER A 95 -14.27 -5.20 -12.13
C SER A 95 -15.33 -4.20 -11.64
N ASN A 96 -14.91 -3.05 -11.10
CA ASN A 96 -15.83 -1.96 -10.70
C ASN A 96 -16.07 -0.91 -11.79
N GLY A 97 -15.51 -1.09 -13.01
CA GLY A 97 -15.64 -0.17 -14.13
C GLY A 97 -14.62 0.96 -14.20
N GLU A 98 -13.75 1.11 -13.20
CA GLU A 98 -12.62 2.03 -13.31
C GLU A 98 -11.65 1.58 -14.40
N LYS A 99 -10.96 2.52 -15.03
CA LYS A 99 -9.87 2.21 -15.97
C LYS A 99 -8.62 1.73 -15.23
N LEU A 100 -7.78 1.00 -15.94
CA LEU A 100 -6.44 0.68 -15.47
C LEU A 100 -5.68 1.98 -15.16
N SER A 101 -5.23 2.14 -13.92
CA SER A 101 -4.49 3.33 -13.49
C SER A 101 -3.00 3.19 -13.79
N THR A 102 -2.35 4.30 -14.18
CA THR A 102 -0.89 4.41 -14.05
C THR A 102 -0.51 4.56 -12.59
N LEU A 103 0.77 4.33 -12.27
CA LEU A 103 1.31 4.62 -10.95
C LEU A 103 1.13 6.11 -10.59
N ASP A 104 1.38 7.01 -11.54
CA ASP A 104 1.24 8.45 -11.33
C ASP A 104 -0.20 8.84 -10.95
N ASP A 105 -1.21 8.35 -11.69
CA ASP A 105 -2.61 8.59 -11.38
C ASP A 105 -3.00 8.09 -9.98
N TYR A 106 -2.50 6.90 -9.63
CA TYR A 106 -2.75 6.29 -8.31
C TYR A 106 -2.11 7.10 -7.18
N LEU A 107 -0.86 7.55 -7.37
CA LEU A 107 -0.16 8.40 -6.41
C LEU A 107 -0.81 9.78 -6.26
N VAL A 108 -1.29 10.38 -7.37
CA VAL A 108 -2.05 11.65 -7.35
C VAL A 108 -3.35 11.49 -6.54
N ALA A 109 -4.05 10.37 -6.71
CA ALA A 109 -5.23 10.07 -5.89
C ALA A 109 -4.84 9.90 -4.41
N GLY A 110 -3.78 9.14 -4.13
CA GLY A 110 -3.29 8.88 -2.78
C GLY A 110 -2.85 10.14 -2.02
N LYS A 111 -2.24 11.11 -2.71
CA LYS A 111 -1.83 12.39 -2.10
C LYS A 111 -2.99 13.21 -1.52
N LYS A 112 -4.21 12.97 -2.00
CA LYS A 112 -5.41 13.64 -1.50
C LYS A 112 -5.97 13.00 -0.23
N LEU A 113 -5.48 11.82 0.12
CA LEU A 113 -5.93 11.05 1.27
C LEU A 113 -4.95 11.23 2.42
N THR A 114 -5.46 11.41 3.63
CA THR A 114 -4.64 11.61 4.83
C THR A 114 -4.73 10.41 5.76
N GLY A 115 -3.63 10.09 6.43
CA GLY A 115 -3.61 9.09 7.50
C GLY A 115 -3.47 7.63 7.06
N THR A 116 -3.42 7.34 5.76
CA THR A 116 -3.17 5.99 5.21
C THR A 116 -1.89 5.98 4.40
N GLN A 117 -0.98 5.08 4.72
CA GLN A 117 0.28 4.91 4.00
C GLN A 117 0.04 4.18 2.67
N LEU A 118 0.70 4.62 1.60
CA LEU A 118 0.77 3.88 0.34
C LEU A 118 1.91 2.86 0.43
N ILE A 119 1.60 1.58 0.22
CA ILE A 119 2.56 0.48 0.29
C ILE A 119 2.58 -0.21 -1.07
N LEU A 120 3.65 0.04 -1.83
CA LEU A 120 3.80 -0.45 -3.19
C LEU A 120 4.52 -1.81 -3.19
N GLU A 121 3.97 -2.78 -3.91
CA GLU A 121 4.62 -4.03 -4.26
C GLU A 121 4.97 -4.05 -5.75
N ILE A 122 6.24 -4.21 -6.08
CA ILE A 122 6.68 -4.48 -7.44
C ILE A 122 6.49 -5.98 -7.70
N LYS A 123 5.64 -6.33 -8.65
CA LYS A 123 5.43 -7.74 -9.01
C LYS A 123 6.64 -8.30 -9.77
N PRO A 124 6.94 -9.60 -9.62
CA PRO A 124 8.02 -10.24 -10.38
C PRO A 124 7.82 -10.04 -11.89
N HIS A 125 8.88 -9.65 -12.58
CA HIS A 125 8.90 -9.52 -14.02
C HIS A 125 9.59 -10.74 -14.67
N ARG A 126 9.46 -10.89 -15.98
CA ARG A 126 10.03 -12.04 -16.71
C ARG A 126 11.54 -12.06 -16.72
N THR A 127 12.18 -10.90 -16.56
CA THR A 127 13.63 -10.77 -16.55
C THR A 127 14.10 -9.84 -15.45
N GLU A 128 15.31 -10.06 -14.95
CA GLU A 128 15.95 -9.20 -13.96
C GLU A 128 16.13 -7.76 -14.48
N GLU A 129 16.38 -7.59 -15.78
CA GLU A 129 16.51 -6.27 -16.40
C GLU A 129 15.19 -5.50 -16.32
N ALA A 130 14.04 -6.18 -16.50
CA ALA A 130 12.73 -5.55 -16.40
C ALA A 130 12.39 -5.17 -14.95
N GLU A 131 12.74 -6.00 -13.97
CA GLU A 131 12.60 -5.65 -12.55
C GLU A 131 13.46 -4.45 -12.18
N ASN A 132 14.73 -4.46 -12.59
CA ASN A 132 15.64 -3.33 -12.36
C ASN A 132 15.15 -2.05 -13.05
N GLU A 133 14.53 -2.15 -14.22
CA GLU A 133 13.95 -1.00 -14.91
C GLU A 133 12.72 -0.46 -14.17
N ALA A 134 11.82 -1.32 -13.70
CA ALA A 134 10.68 -0.91 -12.90
C ALA A 134 11.13 -0.18 -11.62
N VAL A 135 12.14 -0.71 -10.90
CA VAL A 135 12.74 -0.05 -9.74
C VAL A 135 13.28 1.33 -10.10
N ARG A 136 14.04 1.47 -11.21
CA ARG A 136 14.62 2.76 -11.63
C ARG A 136 13.57 3.82 -11.97
N ILE A 137 12.43 3.39 -12.49
CA ILE A 137 11.33 4.32 -12.83
C ILE A 137 10.59 4.77 -11.57
N ILE A 138 10.45 3.90 -10.57
CA ILE A 138 9.69 4.16 -9.34
C ILE A 138 10.48 5.01 -8.33
N VAL A 139 11.82 4.85 -8.28
CA VAL A 139 12.71 5.52 -7.32
C VAL A 139 13.35 6.76 -7.90
#